data_c883d196727a8606a2eaa038f8db664b
#
_entry.id   c883d196727a8606a2eaa038f8db664b
#
_cell.length_a   1.000
_cell.length_b   1.000
_cell.length_c   1.000
_cell.angle_alpha   90.00
_cell.angle_beta   90.00
_cell.angle_gamma   90.00
#
_symmetry.space_group_name_H-M   'P 1'
#
loop_
_entity.id
_entity.type
_entity.pdbx_description
1 polymer ?
#
loop_
_entity_poly.entity_id
_entity_poly.type
_entity_poly.pdbx_seq_one_letter_code
_entity_poly.pdbx_strand_id
1 'polypeptide(L)'
;SMYDHPFQWGSERTGPDLARVGGRYSDAWHVQHLKDPRSVVPESIMPTYAFLADTDLDLNDASAKLRALKDVGVPYSNKDIADAVLDMKAQADPNADARDLMKRYPKAQQRDFDGNPGRLTEMDALVAYLQVLGTMVDVNAAAAQEDLATERGR
;
A
#
# COMPACT_ATOMS: atom_id res chain seq x y z
N SER A 1 -20.32 -1.49 -3.34
CA SER A 1 -19.86 -2.37 -2.26
C SER A 1 -19.77 -3.86 -2.60
N MET A 2 -19.95 -4.26 -3.87
CA MET A 2 -19.76 -5.67 -4.25
C MET A 2 -18.31 -6.16 -4.11
N TYR A 3 -17.36 -5.24 -4.03
CA TYR A 3 -15.95 -5.54 -3.77
C TYR A 3 -15.55 -5.44 -2.30
N ASP A 4 -16.49 -5.10 -1.42
CA ASP A 4 -16.23 -4.99 0.01
C ASP A 4 -16.34 -6.36 0.67
N HIS A 5 -15.26 -6.82 1.29
CA HIS A 5 -15.23 -8.04 2.09
C HIS A 5 -14.76 -7.72 3.51
N PRO A 6 -15.49 -8.18 4.53
CA PRO A 6 -16.81 -8.82 4.50
C PRO A 6 -17.91 -7.83 4.10
N PHE A 7 -19.02 -8.33 3.56
CA PHE A 7 -20.17 -7.51 3.19
C PHE A 7 -20.72 -6.75 4.39
N GLN A 8 -21.24 -5.54 4.14
CA GLN A 8 -21.61 -4.57 5.19
C GLN A 8 -22.68 -5.05 6.20
N TRP A 9 -23.53 -5.94 5.80
CA TRP A 9 -24.61 -6.44 6.65
C TRP A 9 -24.18 -7.75 7.31
N GLY A 10 -23.63 -7.65 8.49
CA GLY A 10 -23.18 -8.77 9.32
C GLY A 10 -21.73 -8.69 9.81
N SER A 11 -20.99 -7.64 9.43
CA SER A 11 -19.66 -7.38 9.96
C SER A 11 -19.54 -5.95 10.41
N GLU A 12 -19.27 -5.79 11.68
CA GLU A 12 -18.98 -4.50 12.28
C GLU A 12 -17.49 -4.20 12.06
N ARG A 13 -17.18 -3.03 11.49
CA ARG A 13 -15.81 -2.53 11.39
C ARG A 13 -15.51 -1.70 12.62
N THR A 14 -14.39 -2.00 13.27
CA THR A 14 -13.94 -1.25 14.47
C THR A 14 -13.50 0.17 14.12
N GLY A 15 -13.16 0.44 12.86
CA GLY A 15 -12.71 1.74 12.36
C GLY A 15 -13.23 2.01 10.95
N PRO A 16 -12.79 3.12 10.31
CA PRO A 16 -13.21 3.48 8.97
C PRO A 16 -12.74 2.45 7.92
N ASP A 17 -13.44 2.42 6.79
CA ASP A 17 -13.03 1.64 5.64
C ASP A 17 -11.77 2.23 5.00
N LEU A 18 -10.72 1.42 4.92
CA LEU A 18 -9.43 1.81 4.34
C LEU A 18 -9.33 1.55 2.83
N ALA A 19 -10.32 0.89 2.21
CA ALA A 19 -10.24 0.45 0.82
C ALA A 19 -9.96 1.58 -0.19
N ARG A 20 -10.24 2.83 0.16
CA ARG A 20 -10.04 4.02 -0.68
C ARG A 20 -9.38 5.16 0.08
N VAL A 21 -8.49 4.85 0.99
CA VAL A 21 -7.80 5.87 1.80
C VAL A 21 -6.64 6.53 1.07
N GLY A 22 -6.11 5.89 0.01
CA GLY A 22 -4.98 6.41 -0.75
C GLY A 22 -5.23 7.82 -1.28
N GLY A 23 -4.27 8.70 -1.01
CA GLY A 23 -4.33 10.11 -1.41
C GLY A 23 -5.30 11.00 -0.63
N ARG A 24 -6.02 10.49 0.36
CA ARG A 24 -6.94 11.29 1.18
C ARG A 24 -6.24 12.10 2.26
N TYR A 25 -5.18 11.56 2.82
CA TYR A 25 -4.38 12.19 3.86
C TYR A 25 -2.91 12.23 3.43
N SER A 26 -2.16 13.20 3.95
CA SER A 26 -0.72 13.27 3.71
C SER A 26 0.03 12.15 4.42
N ASP A 27 1.26 11.85 3.98
CA ASP A 27 2.13 10.89 4.65
C ASP A 27 2.39 11.30 6.10
N ALA A 28 2.68 12.58 6.32
CA ALA A 28 2.88 13.13 7.67
C ALA A 28 1.65 12.95 8.58
N TRP A 29 0.43 13.05 8.02
CA TRP A 29 -0.78 12.76 8.78
C TRP A 29 -0.86 11.28 9.15
N HIS A 30 -0.56 10.38 8.22
CA HIS A 30 -0.55 8.93 8.49
C HIS A 30 0.48 8.58 9.56
N VAL A 31 1.69 9.10 9.45
CA VAL A 31 2.77 8.90 10.44
C VAL A 31 2.33 9.39 11.82
N GLN A 32 1.80 10.61 11.91
CA GLN A 32 1.34 11.15 13.18
C GLN A 32 0.16 10.34 13.75
N HIS A 33 -0.78 9.93 12.91
CA HIS A 33 -1.93 9.12 13.32
C HIS A 33 -1.50 7.73 13.83
N LEU A 34 -0.49 7.13 13.22
CA LEU A 34 0.05 5.83 13.67
C LEU A 34 0.86 5.97 14.95
N LYS A 35 1.64 7.05 15.11
CA LYS A 35 2.43 7.30 16.32
C LYS A 35 1.56 7.68 17.51
N ASP A 36 0.61 8.56 17.31
CA ASP A 36 -0.33 9.02 18.33
C ASP A 36 -1.70 9.33 17.72
N PRO A 37 -2.60 8.34 17.64
CA PRO A 37 -3.92 8.53 17.04
C PRO A 37 -4.73 9.67 17.63
N ARG A 38 -4.60 9.89 18.94
CA ARG A 38 -5.37 10.92 19.64
C ARG A 38 -4.87 12.33 19.38
N SER A 39 -3.66 12.50 18.90
CA SER A 39 -3.14 13.83 18.51
C SER A 39 -3.85 14.39 17.29
N VAL A 40 -4.40 13.54 16.41
CA VAL A 40 -5.13 13.94 15.20
C VAL A 40 -6.64 13.65 15.27
N VAL A 41 -7.02 12.64 16.08
CA VAL A 41 -8.41 12.27 16.34
C VAL A 41 -8.58 12.04 17.84
N PRO A 42 -8.93 13.07 18.63
CA PRO A 42 -8.94 13.00 20.11
C PRO A 42 -9.78 11.86 20.71
N GLU A 43 -10.83 11.45 20.04
CA GLU A 43 -11.75 10.39 20.47
C GLU A 43 -11.31 9.00 20.00
N SER A 44 -10.16 8.87 19.36
CA SER A 44 -9.68 7.61 18.81
C SER A 44 -9.49 6.56 19.90
N ILE A 45 -9.99 5.36 19.64
CA ILE A 45 -9.71 4.14 20.42
C ILE A 45 -8.58 3.30 19.83
N MET A 46 -7.99 3.75 18.70
CA MET A 46 -6.88 3.07 18.05
C MET A 46 -5.66 3.04 18.97
N PRO A 47 -4.99 1.89 19.14
CA PRO A 47 -3.73 1.85 19.86
C PRO A 47 -2.62 2.55 19.09
N THR A 48 -1.53 2.92 19.77
CA THR A 48 -0.36 3.50 19.14
C THR A 48 0.49 2.44 18.43
N TYR A 49 1.01 2.79 17.27
CA TYR A 49 1.93 1.98 16.47
C TYR A 49 3.28 2.69 16.27
N ALA A 50 3.69 3.48 17.27
CA ALA A 50 4.91 4.28 17.21
C ALA A 50 6.17 3.42 16.95
N PHE A 51 6.17 2.18 17.44
CA PHE A 51 7.27 1.23 17.25
C PHE A 51 7.61 0.94 15.78
N LEU A 52 6.67 1.09 14.86
CA LEU A 52 6.89 0.89 13.42
C LEU A 52 7.95 1.86 12.86
N ALA A 53 8.06 3.06 13.43
CA ALA A 53 9.08 4.03 13.01
C ALA A 53 10.50 3.68 13.53
N ASP A 54 10.58 2.83 14.53
CA ASP A 54 11.84 2.40 15.13
C ASP A 54 12.27 1.00 14.66
N THR A 55 11.41 0.30 13.92
CA THR A 55 11.66 -1.04 13.41
C THR A 55 12.07 -0.98 11.94
N ASP A 56 13.27 -1.50 11.63
CA ASP A 56 13.73 -1.60 10.25
C ASP A 56 12.90 -2.62 9.46
N LEU A 57 12.56 -2.29 8.21
CA LEU A 57 11.81 -3.19 7.35
C LEU A 57 12.67 -4.40 6.95
N ASP A 58 12.19 -5.61 7.26
CA ASP A 58 12.84 -6.84 6.80
C ASP A 58 12.56 -7.09 5.32
N LEU A 59 13.61 -6.97 4.52
CA LEU A 59 13.56 -7.17 3.06
C LEU A 59 13.92 -8.60 2.64
N ASN A 60 14.38 -9.46 3.56
CA ASN A 60 14.90 -10.79 3.21
C ASN A 60 13.85 -11.67 2.53
N ASP A 61 12.61 -11.57 2.97
CA ASP A 61 11.51 -12.38 2.45
C ASP A 61 10.77 -11.76 1.25
N ALA A 62 11.15 -10.56 0.80
CA ALA A 62 10.42 -9.86 -0.26
C ALA A 62 10.27 -10.70 -1.53
N SER A 63 11.36 -11.27 -2.03
CA SER A 63 11.33 -12.12 -3.23
C SER A 63 10.54 -13.43 -3.01
N ALA A 64 10.59 -14.00 -1.80
CA ALA A 64 9.83 -15.21 -1.48
C ALA A 64 8.32 -14.92 -1.43
N LYS A 65 7.92 -13.78 -0.87
CA LYS A 65 6.52 -13.32 -0.85
C LYS A 65 5.98 -13.09 -2.25
N LEU A 66 6.73 -12.42 -3.14
CA LEU A 66 6.33 -12.24 -4.54
C LEU A 66 6.23 -13.57 -5.30
N ARG A 67 7.12 -14.52 -5.01
CA ARG A 67 7.04 -15.87 -5.59
C ARG A 67 5.77 -16.58 -5.17
N ALA A 68 5.44 -16.57 -3.88
CA ALA A 68 4.21 -17.16 -3.37
C ALA A 68 2.95 -16.51 -4.00
N LEU A 69 2.95 -15.19 -4.17
CA LEU A 69 1.87 -14.49 -4.88
C LEU A 69 1.78 -14.90 -6.35
N LYS A 70 2.92 -15.09 -7.03
CA LYS A 70 2.94 -15.61 -8.40
C LYS A 70 2.35 -17.02 -8.49
N ASP A 71 2.67 -17.89 -7.54
CA ASP A 71 2.17 -19.27 -7.51
C ASP A 71 0.64 -19.34 -7.35
N VAL A 72 0.02 -18.33 -6.73
CA VAL A 72 -1.45 -18.19 -6.63
C VAL A 72 -2.07 -17.34 -7.76
N GLY A 73 -1.30 -17.05 -8.81
CA GLY A 73 -1.82 -16.44 -10.05
C GLY A 73 -1.62 -14.94 -10.21
N VAL A 74 -0.92 -14.26 -9.27
CA VAL A 74 -0.55 -12.85 -9.48
C VAL A 74 0.51 -12.75 -10.59
N PRO A 75 0.38 -11.85 -11.59
CA PRO A 75 1.21 -11.87 -12.80
C PRO A 75 2.61 -11.23 -12.58
N TYR A 76 3.35 -11.69 -11.56
CA TYR A 76 4.74 -11.29 -11.38
C TYR A 76 5.67 -12.04 -12.32
N SER A 77 6.55 -11.31 -13.00
CA SER A 77 7.64 -11.90 -13.77
C SER A 77 8.79 -12.38 -12.87
N ASN A 78 9.66 -13.23 -13.39
CA ASN A 78 10.86 -13.63 -12.64
C ASN A 78 11.80 -12.43 -12.36
N LYS A 79 11.78 -11.41 -13.23
CA LYS A 79 12.55 -10.19 -13.04
C LYS A 79 11.99 -9.35 -11.89
N ASP A 80 10.67 -9.21 -11.76
CA ASP A 80 10.03 -8.50 -10.65
C ASP A 80 10.40 -9.14 -9.31
N ILE A 81 10.42 -10.47 -9.26
CA ILE A 81 10.82 -11.23 -8.06
C ILE A 81 12.31 -11.02 -7.73
N ALA A 82 13.18 -11.02 -8.74
CA ALA A 82 14.63 -10.83 -8.54
C ALA A 82 14.96 -9.41 -8.08
N ASP A 83 14.26 -8.41 -8.63
CA ASP A 83 14.52 -6.99 -8.36
C ASP A 83 13.72 -6.44 -7.17
N ALA A 84 12.89 -7.24 -6.51
CA ALA A 84 11.96 -6.81 -5.46
C ALA A 84 12.60 -5.94 -4.38
N VAL A 85 13.75 -6.36 -3.85
CA VAL A 85 14.47 -5.61 -2.81
C VAL A 85 15.01 -4.29 -3.34
N LEU A 86 15.49 -4.26 -4.59
CA LEU A 86 15.98 -3.04 -5.23
C LEU A 86 14.83 -2.05 -5.45
N ASP A 87 13.68 -2.55 -5.86
CA ASP A 87 12.48 -1.74 -6.07
C ASP A 87 11.96 -1.13 -4.77
N MET A 88 11.91 -1.90 -3.69
CA MET A 88 11.48 -1.38 -2.37
C MET A 88 12.42 -0.27 -1.87
N LYS A 89 13.74 -0.45 -2.00
CA LYS A 89 14.72 0.57 -1.63
C LYS A 89 14.61 1.81 -2.50
N ALA A 90 14.45 1.64 -3.83
CA ALA A 90 14.31 2.75 -4.75
C ALA A 90 13.00 3.53 -4.53
N GLN A 91 11.93 2.85 -4.09
CA GLN A 91 10.66 3.50 -3.79
C GLN A 91 10.75 4.43 -2.58
N ALA A 92 11.48 4.03 -1.54
CA ALA A 92 11.58 4.78 -0.28
C ALA A 92 12.67 5.87 -0.30
N ASP A 93 13.56 5.88 -1.29
CA ASP A 93 14.60 6.91 -1.42
C ASP A 93 14.25 7.88 -2.55
N PRO A 94 13.93 9.15 -2.24
CA PRO A 94 13.59 10.14 -3.25
C PRO A 94 14.76 10.49 -4.21
N ASN A 95 16.00 10.14 -3.84
CA ASN A 95 17.19 10.40 -4.65
C ASN A 95 17.66 9.19 -5.47
N ALA A 96 17.04 8.02 -5.26
CA ALA A 96 17.40 6.81 -6.00
C ALA A 96 16.93 6.86 -7.46
N ASP A 97 17.63 6.10 -8.32
CA ASP A 97 17.17 5.89 -9.69
C ASP A 97 15.98 4.91 -9.72
N ALA A 98 14.79 5.45 -9.86
CA ALA A 98 13.53 4.68 -9.87
C ALA A 98 13.01 4.38 -11.28
N ARG A 99 13.77 4.59 -12.35
CA ARG A 99 13.30 4.38 -13.74
C ARG A 99 12.78 2.96 -13.98
N ASP A 100 13.49 1.97 -13.47
CA ASP A 100 13.10 0.57 -13.63
C ASP A 100 11.88 0.22 -12.74
N LEU A 101 11.80 0.77 -11.54
CA LEU A 101 10.63 0.67 -10.68
C LEU A 101 9.38 1.26 -11.38
N MET A 102 9.47 2.51 -11.87
CA MET A 102 8.35 3.19 -12.53
C MET A 102 7.93 2.51 -13.84
N LYS A 103 8.84 1.83 -14.52
CA LYS A 103 8.53 1.04 -15.72
C LYS A 103 7.74 -0.22 -15.37
N ARG A 104 8.06 -0.90 -14.25
CA ARG A 104 7.33 -2.08 -13.77
C ARG A 104 6.02 -1.71 -13.09
N TYR A 105 6.05 -0.64 -12.31
CA TYR A 105 4.92 -0.18 -11.49
C TYR A 105 4.61 1.30 -11.76
N PRO A 106 3.92 1.63 -12.88
CA PRO A 106 3.72 3.02 -13.31
C PRO A 106 2.95 3.91 -12.30
N LYS A 107 2.24 3.29 -11.36
CA LYS A 107 1.51 3.99 -10.29
C LYS A 107 2.25 4.01 -8.96
N ALA A 108 3.47 3.46 -8.89
CA ALA A 108 4.30 3.55 -7.70
C ALA A 108 4.62 5.02 -7.40
N GLN A 109 4.72 5.34 -6.12
CA GLN A 109 5.11 6.65 -5.65
C GLN A 109 6.49 6.51 -5.02
N GLN A 110 7.47 7.29 -5.51
CA GLN A 110 8.82 7.32 -4.97
C GLN A 110 8.95 8.53 -4.07
N ARG A 111 9.12 8.30 -2.78
CA ARG A 111 9.40 9.33 -1.79
C ARG A 111 9.78 8.72 -0.43
N ASP A 112 10.29 9.56 0.44
CA ASP A 112 10.40 9.28 1.86
C ASP A 112 8.99 9.38 2.48
N PHE A 113 8.48 8.26 3.02
CA PHE A 113 7.11 8.18 3.52
C PHE A 113 7.01 8.54 5.01
N ASP A 114 8.04 8.29 5.81
CA ASP A 114 8.02 8.51 7.25
C ASP A 114 8.75 9.80 7.71
N GLY A 115 9.44 10.48 6.80
CA GLY A 115 10.23 11.69 7.06
C GLY A 115 11.64 11.39 7.56
N ASN A 116 12.16 10.17 7.39
CA ASN A 116 13.49 9.75 7.81
C ASN A 116 14.25 9.01 6.67
N PRO A 117 14.79 9.73 5.69
CA PRO A 117 15.37 9.13 4.48
C PRO A 117 16.62 8.27 4.74
N GLY A 118 17.16 8.27 5.97
CA GLY A 118 18.32 7.47 6.35
C GLY A 118 18.02 6.02 6.70
N ARG A 119 16.74 5.66 6.87
CA ARG A 119 16.29 4.30 7.25
C ARG A 119 15.06 3.93 6.44
N LEU A 120 14.94 2.65 6.12
CA LEU A 120 13.71 2.08 5.58
C LEU A 120 13.02 1.31 6.71
N THR A 121 11.88 1.83 7.16
CA THR A 121 11.18 1.35 8.33
C THR A 121 9.89 0.60 7.98
N GLU A 122 9.32 -0.12 8.93
CA GLU A 122 7.98 -0.69 8.80
C GLU A 122 6.91 0.42 8.65
N MET A 123 7.16 1.61 9.19
CA MET A 123 6.30 2.79 9.03
C MET A 123 6.24 3.22 7.57
N ASP A 124 7.38 3.31 6.86
CA ASP A 124 7.44 3.60 5.43
C ASP A 124 6.58 2.62 4.63
N ALA A 125 6.75 1.33 4.88
CA ALA A 125 6.01 0.29 4.17
C ALA A 125 4.50 0.41 4.41
N LEU A 126 4.07 0.67 5.63
CA LEU A 126 2.65 0.81 5.96
C LEU A 126 2.06 2.08 5.34
N VAL A 127 2.75 3.21 5.42
CA VAL A 127 2.26 4.47 4.83
C VAL A 127 2.21 4.36 3.31
N ALA A 128 3.24 3.78 2.67
CA ALA A 128 3.23 3.52 1.22
C ALA A 128 2.03 2.63 0.82
N TYR A 129 1.73 1.59 1.59
CA TYR A 129 0.57 0.73 1.37
C TYR A 129 -0.74 1.49 1.51
N LEU A 130 -0.93 2.29 2.56
CA LEU A 130 -2.13 3.08 2.77
C LEU A 130 -2.36 4.08 1.62
N GLN A 131 -1.31 4.68 1.11
CA GLN A 131 -1.39 5.64 0.00
C GLN A 131 -1.76 5.02 -1.35
N VAL A 132 -1.60 3.71 -1.52
CA VAL A 132 -1.97 3.03 -2.76
C VAL A 132 -3.39 2.49 -2.75
N LEU A 133 -4.01 2.34 -1.58
CA LEU A 133 -5.34 1.75 -1.44
C LEU A 133 -6.40 2.54 -2.22
N GLY A 134 -7.08 1.85 -3.14
CA GLY A 134 -8.12 2.41 -4.00
C GLY A 134 -7.61 3.21 -5.20
N THR A 135 -6.28 3.31 -5.41
CA THR A 135 -5.69 4.04 -6.54
C THR A 135 -5.26 3.14 -7.70
N MET A 136 -5.17 1.83 -7.47
CA MET A 136 -4.61 0.88 -8.46
C MET A 136 -5.58 0.58 -9.60
N VAL A 137 -6.89 0.63 -9.34
CA VAL A 137 -7.93 0.36 -10.34
C VAL A 137 -8.48 1.67 -10.88
N ASP A 138 -8.39 1.87 -12.18
CA ASP A 138 -9.11 2.94 -12.87
C ASP A 138 -10.48 2.42 -13.30
N VAL A 139 -11.48 2.68 -12.48
CA VAL A 139 -12.87 2.25 -12.74
C VAL A 139 -13.52 2.94 -13.94
N ASN A 140 -12.89 3.99 -14.48
CA ASN A 140 -13.34 4.69 -15.68
C ASN A 140 -12.64 4.18 -16.94
N ALA A 141 -11.63 3.33 -16.82
CA ALA A 141 -11.01 2.71 -17.97
C ALA A 141 -12.03 1.84 -18.74
N ALA A 142 -12.04 1.95 -20.06
CA ALA A 142 -12.99 1.23 -20.91
C ALA A 142 -12.97 -0.30 -20.67
N ALA A 143 -11.79 -0.88 -20.43
CA ALA A 143 -11.62 -2.29 -20.09
C ALA A 143 -12.31 -2.66 -18.77
N ALA A 144 -12.20 -1.82 -17.73
CA ALA A 144 -12.87 -2.07 -16.45
C ALA A 144 -14.39 -1.98 -16.56
N GLN A 145 -14.90 -1.14 -17.45
CA GLN A 145 -16.34 -1.05 -17.75
C GLN A 145 -16.84 -2.27 -18.52
N GLU A 146 -16.04 -2.81 -19.43
CA GLU A 146 -16.36 -4.00 -20.21
C GLU A 146 -16.39 -5.26 -19.34
N ASP A 147 -15.42 -5.42 -18.44
CA ASP A 147 -15.40 -6.51 -17.46
C ASP A 147 -16.61 -6.45 -16.52
N LEU A 148 -16.98 -5.27 -16.02
CA LEU A 148 -18.16 -5.06 -15.19
C LEU A 148 -19.46 -5.34 -15.94
N ALA A 149 -19.53 -5.04 -17.24
CA ALA A 149 -20.69 -5.33 -18.09
C ALA A 149 -20.83 -6.85 -18.33
N THR A 150 -19.70 -7.55 -18.50
CA THR A 150 -19.66 -9.00 -18.75
C THR A 150 -20.05 -9.80 -17.50
N GLU A 151 -19.65 -9.35 -16.31
CA GLU A 151 -20.04 -9.98 -15.05
C GLU A 151 -21.50 -9.76 -14.68
N ARG A 152 -22.11 -8.64 -15.09
CA ARG A 152 -23.55 -8.38 -14.89
C ARG A 152 -24.46 -9.22 -15.77
N GLY A 153 -23.92 -9.84 -16.80
CA GLY A 153 -24.65 -10.71 -17.74
C GLY A 153 -24.64 -12.19 -17.36
N ARG A 154 -24.03 -12.55 -16.24
CA ARG A 154 -24.04 -13.91 -15.68
C ARG A 154 -24.83 -13.98 -14.39
#